data_f1420d4e17ab0c31930625278add657e
#
_entry.id   f1420d4e17ab0c31930625278add657e
#
_cell.length_a   1.000
_cell.length_b   1.000
_cell.length_c   1.000
_cell.angle_alpha   90.00
_cell.angle_beta   90.00
_cell.angle_gamma   90.00
#
_symmetry.space_group_name_H-M   'P 1'
#
loop_
_entity.id
_entity.type
_entity.pdbx_description
1 polymer ?
#
loop_
_entity_poly.entity_id
_entity_poly.type
_entity_poly.pdbx_seq_one_letter_code
_entity_poly.pdbx_strand_id
1 'polypeptide(L)'
;MPQQCAIADQGSAVGGWGRAITAGCQHLRCVAVGSLCAGTGAFLQRMLSQPPVQMAQDLGRCFEFRRLLPAMTHHVLLTGFEPFDQDPLNPSWEVARALDRWQPAVMGRAGDAFEVRAAQLPCVFGDAVVRLQAAIAQWQPVLVICLGLAGGRSEITPERVGINVDDARIPDNAGRQPVDTAVQLQGPTAYFSTLPIKAMVRNLSTEGIPASVSNTAGTFVCNHVFYALMHHLAQATTKDGRPQAREARGGFIHVPALPELAARHPGMPSMALATQVRGLQVAIETALSVADDVREVGGALH
;
A
#
# COMPACT_ATOMS: atom_id res chain seq x y z
N MET A 1 36.17 13.50 -0.29
CA MET A 1 37.34 12.60 -0.23
C MET A 1 37.04 11.50 0.76
N PRO A 2 36.82 10.24 0.36
CA PRO A 2 36.64 9.14 1.29
C PRO A 2 38.00 8.50 1.58
N GLN A 3 38.29 8.31 2.86
CA GLN A 3 39.46 7.58 3.33
C GLN A 3 39.31 6.09 3.02
N GLN A 4 40.24 5.56 2.27
CA GLN A 4 40.46 4.14 2.03
C GLN A 4 41.09 3.52 3.28
N CYS A 5 40.43 2.47 3.82
CA CYS A 5 41.03 1.58 4.79
C CYS A 5 41.66 0.41 4.03
N ALA A 6 42.97 0.39 3.97
CA ALA A 6 43.76 -0.72 3.43
C ALA A 6 43.82 -1.84 4.47
N ILE A 7 43.46 -3.06 4.10
CA ILE A 7 43.75 -4.28 4.85
C ILE A 7 44.81 -5.05 4.09
N ALA A 8 45.95 -5.22 4.74
CA ALA A 8 47.09 -5.96 4.21
C ALA A 8 46.75 -7.46 4.11
N ASP A 9 47.12 -8.02 2.98
CA ASP A 9 47.09 -9.44 2.63
C ASP A 9 48.26 -10.16 3.31
N GLN A 10 48.01 -11.14 4.12
CA GLN A 10 48.93 -12.21 4.45
C GLN A 10 48.26 -13.55 4.26
N GLY A 11 48.71 -14.28 3.25
CA GLY A 11 48.17 -15.52 2.80
C GLY A 11 48.37 -16.71 3.74
N SER A 12 47.49 -17.64 3.64
CA SER A 12 47.79 -19.07 3.54
C SER A 12 46.52 -19.84 3.16
N ALA A 13 46.67 -20.84 2.31
CA ALA A 13 45.68 -21.64 1.66
C ALA A 13 44.80 -22.43 2.68
N VAL A 14 43.51 -22.18 2.66
CA VAL A 14 42.50 -23.12 3.14
C VAL A 14 41.33 -23.10 2.14
N GLY A 15 40.96 -24.29 1.71
CA GLY A 15 40.17 -24.63 0.55
C GLY A 15 38.81 -23.93 0.36
N GLY A 16 38.27 -24.12 -0.84
CA GLY A 16 37.12 -23.50 -1.53
C GLY A 16 35.81 -23.28 -0.81
N TRP A 17 35.71 -23.48 0.50
CA TRP A 17 34.51 -23.25 1.31
C TRP A 17 34.40 -21.84 1.91
N GLY A 18 35.52 -21.12 2.00
CA GLY A 18 35.55 -19.77 2.59
C GLY A 18 34.88 -18.68 1.74
N ARG A 19 34.83 -18.87 0.42
CA ARG A 19 34.24 -17.87 -0.49
C ARG A 19 32.71 -17.92 -0.58
N ALA A 20 32.10 -19.07 -0.33
CA ALA A 20 30.64 -19.22 -0.30
C ALA A 20 30.01 -18.61 0.95
N ILE A 21 30.75 -18.65 2.08
CA ILE A 21 30.27 -18.11 3.36
C ILE A 21 30.33 -16.57 3.39
N THR A 22 31.34 -15.96 2.76
CA THR A 22 31.47 -14.49 2.71
C THR A 22 30.43 -13.85 1.80
N ALA A 23 30.03 -14.46 0.69
CA ALA A 23 28.95 -13.99 -0.17
C ALA A 23 27.56 -14.10 0.49
N GLY A 24 27.34 -15.18 1.27
CA GLY A 24 26.10 -15.33 2.06
C GLY A 24 25.97 -14.33 3.21
N CYS A 25 27.10 -13.92 3.85
CA CYS A 25 27.08 -12.95 4.92
C CYS A 25 26.75 -11.52 4.48
N GLN A 26 27.07 -11.13 3.27
CA GLN A 26 26.72 -9.79 2.75
C GLN A 26 25.22 -9.63 2.49
N HIS A 27 24.52 -10.71 2.12
CA HIS A 27 23.05 -10.71 1.96
C HIS A 27 22.32 -10.81 3.30
N LEU A 28 22.91 -11.47 4.30
CA LEU A 28 22.36 -11.58 5.66
C LEU A 28 22.43 -10.26 6.45
N ARG A 29 23.30 -9.32 6.08
CA ARG A 29 23.38 -7.98 6.71
C ARG A 29 22.11 -7.14 6.54
N CYS A 30 21.34 -7.36 5.48
CA CYS A 30 20.12 -6.57 5.21
C CYS A 30 18.84 -7.13 5.86
N VAL A 31 18.79 -8.38 6.29
CA VAL A 31 17.53 -9.04 6.69
C VAL A 31 17.43 -9.24 8.21
N ALA A 32 18.51 -9.24 8.95
CA ALA A 32 18.50 -9.50 10.41
C ALA A 32 18.33 -8.24 11.28
N VAL A 33 18.21 -7.05 10.72
CA VAL A 33 18.27 -5.77 11.47
C VAL A 33 16.89 -5.15 11.74
N GLY A 34 15.81 -5.78 11.33
CA GLY A 34 14.47 -5.21 11.48
C GLY A 34 13.56 -5.87 12.50
N SER A 35 13.91 -6.03 13.73
CA SER A 35 13.06 -6.29 14.91
C SER A 35 13.63 -7.36 15.84
N LEU A 36 14.27 -6.93 16.83
CA LEU A 36 14.69 -7.54 18.10
C LEU A 36 16.17 -7.29 18.32
N CYS A 37 16.49 -6.24 19.07
CA CYS A 37 17.65 -6.27 19.98
C CYS A 37 18.22 -4.87 20.23
N ALA A 38 17.90 -4.29 21.35
CA ALA A 38 18.83 -3.49 22.11
C ALA A 38 19.91 -4.46 22.66
N GLY A 39 20.90 -4.83 21.84
CA GLY A 39 21.92 -5.82 22.22
C GLY A 39 22.72 -6.39 21.06
N THR A 40 22.52 -5.87 19.85
CA THR A 40 23.02 -6.46 18.58
C THR A 40 24.54 -6.50 18.42
N GLY A 41 25.28 -5.61 19.04
CA GLY A 41 26.74 -5.61 18.95
C GLY A 41 27.40 -6.83 19.64
N ALA A 42 26.94 -7.21 20.82
CA ALA A 42 27.45 -8.32 21.57
C ALA A 42 27.08 -9.69 20.95
N PHE A 43 25.91 -9.81 20.34
CA PHE A 43 25.47 -11.04 19.67
C PHE A 43 26.27 -11.33 18.40
N LEU A 44 26.49 -10.30 17.55
CA LEU A 44 27.33 -10.44 16.35
C LEU A 44 28.78 -10.78 16.69
N GLN A 45 29.34 -10.14 17.75
CA GLN A 45 30.70 -10.40 18.16
C GLN A 45 30.87 -11.80 18.73
N ARG A 46 29.84 -12.33 19.43
CA ARG A 46 29.80 -13.69 19.93
C ARG A 46 29.66 -14.73 18.80
N MET A 47 28.90 -14.45 17.76
CA MET A 47 28.79 -15.35 16.58
C MET A 47 30.08 -15.41 15.76
N LEU A 48 30.81 -14.30 15.64
CA LEU A 48 32.05 -14.24 14.87
C LEU A 48 33.24 -14.92 15.61
N SER A 49 33.12 -15.17 16.91
CA SER A 49 34.14 -15.87 17.73
C SER A 49 33.90 -17.38 17.86
N GLN A 50 32.83 -17.92 17.30
CA GLN A 50 32.50 -19.33 17.39
C GLN A 50 33.09 -20.16 16.23
N PRO A 51 33.38 -21.46 16.44
CA PRO A 51 33.80 -22.34 15.37
C PRO A 51 32.69 -22.53 14.30
N PRO A 52 33.04 -22.71 13.04
CA PRO A 52 32.08 -22.77 11.92
C PRO A 52 30.93 -23.77 12.10
N VAL A 53 31.17 -24.87 12.80
CA VAL A 53 30.17 -25.91 13.06
C VAL A 53 29.11 -25.41 14.05
N GLN A 54 29.51 -24.68 15.08
CA GLN A 54 28.60 -24.12 16.08
C GLN A 54 27.77 -23.00 15.48
N MET A 55 28.39 -22.18 14.63
CA MET A 55 27.70 -21.12 13.89
C MET A 55 26.64 -21.68 12.94
N ALA A 56 26.91 -22.81 12.27
CA ALA A 56 25.95 -23.50 11.42
C ALA A 56 24.77 -24.10 12.23
N GLN A 57 25.03 -24.62 13.42
CA GLN A 57 24.00 -25.16 14.32
C GLN A 57 23.13 -24.04 14.90
N ASP A 58 23.71 -22.91 15.28
CA ASP A 58 22.96 -21.76 15.81
C ASP A 58 22.14 -21.07 14.72
N LEU A 59 22.66 -21.00 13.49
CA LEU A 59 21.89 -20.57 12.32
C LEU A 59 20.73 -21.54 12.01
N GLY A 60 20.97 -22.85 12.08
CA GLY A 60 19.95 -23.87 11.95
C GLY A 60 18.83 -23.71 12.98
N ARG A 61 19.19 -23.50 14.25
CA ARG A 61 18.23 -23.23 15.34
C ARG A 61 17.48 -21.92 15.15
N CYS A 62 18.11 -20.87 14.64
CA CYS A 62 17.42 -19.63 14.29
C CYS A 62 16.43 -19.83 13.13
N PHE A 63 16.75 -20.68 12.16
CA PHE A 63 15.84 -21.05 11.07
C PHE A 63 14.67 -21.91 11.56
N GLU A 64 14.92 -22.86 12.48
CA GLU A 64 13.84 -23.65 13.10
C GLU A 64 12.96 -22.81 14.02
N PHE A 65 13.53 -21.90 14.80
CA PHE A 65 12.75 -20.99 15.65
C PHE A 65 11.83 -20.07 14.84
N ARG A 66 12.27 -19.68 13.63
CA ARG A 66 11.45 -18.89 12.71
C ARG A 66 10.27 -19.68 12.11
N ARG A 67 10.39 -21.01 12.01
CA ARG A 67 9.29 -21.91 11.58
C ARG A 67 8.25 -22.16 12.69
N LEU A 68 8.58 -21.84 13.94
CA LEU A 68 7.70 -22.04 15.09
C LEU A 68 6.84 -20.80 15.43
N LEU A 69 7.08 -19.65 14.80
CA LEU A 69 6.19 -18.52 14.93
C LEU A 69 4.93 -18.79 14.09
N PRO A 70 3.73 -18.66 14.67
CA PRO A 70 2.50 -18.81 13.89
C PRO A 70 2.50 -17.79 12.76
N ALA A 71 2.09 -18.21 11.56
CA ALA A 71 1.89 -17.32 10.44
C ALA A 71 0.90 -16.22 10.84
N MET A 72 1.28 -14.96 10.67
CA MET A 72 0.43 -13.83 11.01
C MET A 72 -0.47 -13.48 9.83
N THR A 73 -1.70 -13.10 10.12
CA THR A 73 -2.60 -12.51 9.11
C THR A 73 -2.48 -11.00 9.17
N HIS A 74 -2.08 -10.40 8.06
CA HIS A 74 -2.03 -8.95 7.89
C HIS A 74 -3.27 -8.46 7.17
N HIS A 75 -3.80 -7.32 7.56
CA HIS A 75 -4.99 -6.76 6.94
C HIS A 75 -4.63 -5.78 5.81
N VAL A 76 -5.41 -5.86 4.73
CA VAL A 76 -5.52 -4.86 3.68
C VAL A 76 -6.86 -4.16 3.87
N LEU A 77 -6.85 -2.87 4.17
CA LEU A 77 -8.10 -2.10 4.27
C LEU A 77 -8.49 -1.59 2.89
N LEU A 78 -9.68 -1.97 2.46
CA LEU A 78 -10.30 -1.50 1.23
C LEU A 78 -11.54 -0.69 1.58
N THR A 79 -11.65 0.55 1.13
CA THR A 79 -12.83 1.37 1.41
C THR A 79 -13.59 1.74 0.16
N GLY A 80 -14.90 1.93 0.26
CA GLY A 80 -15.76 2.48 -0.78
C GLY A 80 -16.79 3.39 -0.16
N PHE A 81 -17.41 4.25 -0.96
CA PHE A 81 -18.39 5.22 -0.48
C PHE A 81 -19.82 4.67 -0.52
N GLU A 82 -20.64 5.17 0.38
CA GLU A 82 -22.09 5.00 0.31
C GLU A 82 -22.66 5.58 -1.01
N PRO A 83 -23.92 5.23 -1.35
CA PRO A 83 -24.65 5.87 -2.46
C PRO A 83 -24.62 7.40 -2.36
N PHE A 84 -24.52 8.07 -3.52
CA PHE A 84 -24.41 9.51 -3.63
C PHE A 84 -25.30 10.05 -4.76
N ASP A 85 -25.77 11.30 -4.63
CA ASP A 85 -26.54 12.03 -5.64
C ASP A 85 -27.79 11.26 -6.14
N GLN A 86 -28.56 10.68 -5.19
CA GLN A 86 -29.78 9.90 -5.46
C GLN A 86 -29.57 8.60 -6.26
N ASP A 87 -28.33 8.22 -6.54
CA ASP A 87 -28.04 6.93 -7.12
C ASP A 87 -28.26 5.81 -6.08
N PRO A 88 -28.80 4.65 -6.48
CA PRO A 88 -29.17 3.59 -5.54
C PRO A 88 -27.97 2.79 -5.04
N LEU A 89 -26.82 2.93 -5.66
CA LEU A 89 -25.59 2.21 -5.32
C LEU A 89 -24.36 3.05 -5.65
N ASN A 90 -23.23 2.67 -5.06
CA ASN A 90 -21.92 3.24 -5.40
C ASN A 90 -20.96 2.12 -5.81
N PRO A 91 -20.45 2.14 -7.04
CA PRO A 91 -19.53 1.12 -7.56
C PRO A 91 -18.34 0.84 -6.64
N SER A 92 -17.78 1.89 -6.01
CA SER A 92 -16.64 1.74 -5.11
C SER A 92 -16.96 0.87 -3.90
N TRP A 93 -18.17 1.00 -3.33
CA TRP A 93 -18.61 0.14 -2.23
C TRP A 93 -18.92 -1.28 -2.71
N GLU A 94 -19.58 -1.43 -3.86
CA GLU A 94 -19.92 -2.76 -4.37
C GLU A 94 -18.65 -3.61 -4.61
N VAL A 95 -17.59 -3.00 -5.14
CA VAL A 95 -16.29 -3.65 -5.30
C VAL A 95 -15.63 -3.95 -3.96
N ALA A 96 -15.59 -2.98 -3.04
CA ALA A 96 -14.97 -3.18 -1.73
C ALA A 96 -15.68 -4.29 -0.95
N ARG A 97 -17.01 -4.29 -0.93
CA ARG A 97 -17.85 -5.28 -0.27
C ARG A 97 -17.67 -6.69 -0.85
N ALA A 98 -17.54 -6.80 -2.18
CA ALA A 98 -17.32 -8.07 -2.85
C ALA A 98 -15.95 -8.70 -2.52
N LEU A 99 -14.99 -7.89 -2.11
CA LEU A 99 -13.65 -8.32 -1.71
C LEU A 99 -13.47 -8.47 -0.19
N ASP A 100 -14.51 -8.19 0.62
CA ASP A 100 -14.37 -8.39 2.07
C ASP A 100 -14.04 -9.84 2.40
N ARG A 101 -13.04 -10.04 3.26
CA ARG A 101 -12.46 -11.33 3.67
C ARG A 101 -11.78 -12.12 2.54
N TRP A 102 -11.63 -11.54 1.36
CA TRP A 102 -10.81 -12.18 0.33
C TRP A 102 -9.35 -12.24 0.77
N GLN A 103 -8.71 -13.37 0.48
CA GLN A 103 -7.31 -13.63 0.81
C GLN A 103 -6.49 -13.63 -0.49
N PRO A 104 -5.62 -12.64 -0.71
CA PRO A 104 -4.69 -12.62 -1.82
C PRO A 104 -3.79 -13.86 -1.84
N ALA A 105 -3.48 -14.38 -3.03
CA ALA A 105 -2.58 -15.52 -3.18
C ALA A 105 -1.11 -15.19 -2.85
N VAL A 106 -0.80 -13.91 -2.64
CA VAL A 106 0.54 -13.43 -2.29
C VAL A 106 0.84 -13.76 -0.84
N MET A 107 1.98 -14.39 -0.62
CA MET A 107 2.47 -14.68 0.73
C MET A 107 3.43 -13.58 1.19
N GLY A 108 3.28 -13.15 2.43
CA GLY A 108 4.18 -12.22 3.09
C GLY A 108 5.53 -12.85 3.45
N ARG A 109 6.40 -12.06 4.06
CA ARG A 109 7.66 -12.58 4.60
C ARG A 109 7.36 -13.59 5.71
N ALA A 110 8.06 -14.72 5.72
CA ALA A 110 7.88 -15.82 6.67
C ALA A 110 6.56 -16.61 6.51
N GLY A 111 5.87 -16.52 5.36
CA GLY A 111 4.62 -17.23 5.11
C GLY A 111 3.38 -16.55 5.69
N ASP A 112 3.48 -15.25 6.05
CA ASP A 112 2.33 -14.49 6.52
C ASP A 112 1.23 -14.42 5.46
N ALA A 113 -0.02 -14.54 5.88
CA ALA A 113 -1.19 -14.38 5.02
C ALA A 113 -1.68 -12.93 4.99
N PHE A 114 -2.44 -12.58 3.95
CA PHE A 114 -3.16 -11.31 3.88
C PHE A 114 -4.66 -11.56 3.83
N GLU A 115 -5.43 -10.65 4.39
CA GLU A 115 -6.89 -10.67 4.34
C GLU A 115 -7.41 -9.25 4.10
N VAL A 116 -8.32 -9.09 3.15
CA VAL A 116 -8.98 -7.82 2.87
C VAL A 116 -10.09 -7.57 3.90
N ARG A 117 -10.16 -6.35 4.40
CA ARG A 117 -11.23 -5.84 5.24
C ARG A 117 -11.88 -4.64 4.54
N ALA A 118 -13.15 -4.75 4.28
CA ALA A 118 -13.92 -3.67 3.66
C ALA A 118 -14.52 -2.74 4.69
N ALA A 119 -14.51 -1.43 4.40
CA ALA A 119 -15.21 -0.43 5.19
C ALA A 119 -15.95 0.55 4.29
N GLN A 120 -17.24 0.79 4.56
CA GLN A 120 -18.01 1.81 3.89
C GLN A 120 -17.77 3.17 4.54
N LEU A 121 -17.52 4.18 3.72
CA LEU A 121 -17.35 5.57 4.12
C LEU A 121 -18.59 6.38 3.73
N PRO A 122 -19.05 7.30 4.57
CA PRO A 122 -20.07 8.26 4.14
C PRO A 122 -19.50 9.18 3.05
N CYS A 123 -20.31 9.56 2.07
CA CYS A 123 -19.91 10.55 1.07
C CYS A 123 -20.09 11.97 1.64
N VAL A 124 -19.37 12.27 2.72
CA VAL A 124 -19.47 13.49 3.52
C VAL A 124 -18.09 13.96 3.94
N PHE A 125 -17.77 15.24 3.68
CA PHE A 125 -16.53 15.88 4.11
C PHE A 125 -16.34 15.76 5.62
N GLY A 126 -15.14 15.44 6.07
CA GLY A 126 -14.80 15.22 7.47
C GLY A 126 -15.26 13.87 8.01
N ASP A 127 -16.55 13.52 7.90
CA ASP A 127 -17.10 12.29 8.47
C ASP A 127 -16.50 11.04 7.79
N ALA A 128 -16.21 11.11 6.48
CA ALA A 128 -15.50 10.07 5.76
C ALA A 128 -14.12 9.79 6.35
N VAL A 129 -13.39 10.84 6.73
CA VAL A 129 -12.06 10.72 7.34
C VAL A 129 -12.14 10.14 8.74
N VAL A 130 -13.11 10.56 9.56
CA VAL A 130 -13.34 9.97 10.89
C VAL A 130 -13.59 8.47 10.78
N ARG A 131 -14.42 8.05 9.84
CA ARG A 131 -14.73 6.63 9.62
C ARG A 131 -13.52 5.85 9.11
N LEU A 132 -12.73 6.44 8.19
CA LEU A 132 -11.48 5.86 7.69
C LEU A 132 -10.47 5.64 8.83
N GLN A 133 -10.24 6.66 9.66
CA GLN A 133 -9.30 6.58 10.79
C GLN A 133 -9.74 5.52 11.81
N ALA A 134 -11.04 5.41 12.10
CA ALA A 134 -11.58 4.36 12.95
C ALA A 134 -11.32 2.96 12.37
N ALA A 135 -11.48 2.75 11.07
CA ALA A 135 -11.19 1.49 10.40
C ALA A 135 -9.68 1.17 10.41
N ILE A 136 -8.81 2.15 10.19
CA ILE A 136 -7.35 1.98 10.30
C ILE A 136 -6.97 1.58 11.74
N ALA A 137 -7.52 2.26 12.73
CA ALA A 137 -7.26 1.94 14.14
C ALA A 137 -7.74 0.54 14.52
N GLN A 138 -8.89 0.09 14.00
CA GLN A 138 -9.47 -1.22 14.25
C GLN A 138 -8.65 -2.35 13.64
N TRP A 139 -8.24 -2.21 12.37
CA TRP A 139 -7.64 -3.31 11.60
C TRP A 139 -6.13 -3.25 11.52
N GLN A 140 -5.50 -2.14 11.91
CA GLN A 140 -4.03 -1.94 11.83
C GLN A 140 -3.46 -2.44 10.49
N PRO A 141 -3.98 -1.97 9.34
CA PRO A 141 -3.67 -2.53 8.04
C PRO A 141 -2.23 -2.22 7.62
N VAL A 142 -1.63 -3.11 6.83
CA VAL A 142 -0.32 -2.88 6.18
C VAL A 142 -0.46 -2.18 4.83
N LEU A 143 -1.69 -2.15 4.28
CA LEU A 143 -2.04 -1.52 3.02
C LEU A 143 -3.44 -0.94 3.12
N VAL A 144 -3.62 0.31 2.68
CA VAL A 144 -4.92 0.99 2.64
C VAL A 144 -5.18 1.46 1.20
N ILE A 145 -6.25 0.98 0.59
CA ILE A 145 -6.70 1.45 -0.73
C ILE A 145 -8.11 2.01 -0.58
N CYS A 146 -8.27 3.30 -0.82
CA CYS A 146 -9.57 3.93 -0.89
C CYS A 146 -10.08 3.89 -2.34
N LEU A 147 -11.35 3.53 -2.52
CA LEU A 147 -12.00 3.49 -3.83
C LEU A 147 -13.02 4.61 -3.96
N GLY A 148 -13.16 5.14 -5.17
CA GLY A 148 -14.21 6.11 -5.53
C GLY A 148 -14.76 5.85 -6.92
N LEU A 149 -15.96 6.34 -7.19
CA LEU A 149 -16.56 6.34 -8.53
C LEU A 149 -16.01 7.53 -9.34
N ALA A 150 -15.54 7.27 -10.55
CA ALA A 150 -15.29 8.29 -11.56
C ALA A 150 -16.24 8.06 -12.74
N GLY A 151 -17.43 8.62 -12.68
CA GLY A 151 -18.54 8.35 -13.60
C GLY A 151 -18.28 8.68 -15.08
N GLY A 152 -17.24 9.45 -15.42
CA GLY A 152 -16.84 9.76 -16.79
C GLY A 152 -15.69 8.90 -17.31
N ARG A 153 -15.14 7.98 -16.52
CA ARG A 153 -14.00 7.14 -16.91
C ARG A 153 -14.45 5.72 -17.29
N SER A 154 -13.78 5.13 -18.28
CA SER A 154 -13.99 3.73 -18.71
C SER A 154 -12.93 2.77 -18.17
N GLU A 155 -11.97 3.26 -17.37
CA GLU A 155 -10.77 2.57 -16.92
C GLU A 155 -10.65 2.59 -15.40
N ILE A 156 -9.99 1.58 -14.83
CA ILE A 156 -9.54 1.63 -13.43
C ILE A 156 -8.34 2.56 -13.36
N THR A 157 -8.42 3.58 -12.51
CA THR A 157 -7.40 4.64 -12.47
C THR A 157 -6.81 4.81 -11.07
N PRO A 158 -5.62 4.21 -10.79
CA PRO A 158 -4.84 4.56 -9.62
C PRO A 158 -4.41 6.04 -9.66
N GLU A 159 -4.72 6.76 -8.58
CA GLU A 159 -4.43 8.18 -8.45
C GLU A 159 -2.99 8.42 -8.00
N ARG A 160 -2.32 9.37 -8.65
CA ARG A 160 -0.93 9.72 -8.34
C ARG A 160 -0.81 10.61 -7.11
N VAL A 161 -1.71 11.59 -6.97
CA VAL A 161 -1.56 12.69 -6.02
C VAL A 161 -2.90 13.14 -5.46
N GLY A 162 -2.96 13.33 -4.14
CA GLY A 162 -4.01 14.03 -3.44
C GLY A 162 -3.55 15.43 -3.07
N ILE A 163 -4.37 16.44 -3.32
CA ILE A 163 -4.06 17.86 -3.08
C ILE A 163 -4.81 18.39 -1.86
N ASN A 164 -4.23 19.40 -1.19
CA ASN A 164 -4.77 19.99 0.02
C ASN A 164 -5.86 21.04 -0.28
N VAL A 165 -6.87 20.66 -1.07
CA VAL A 165 -7.98 21.54 -1.46
C VAL A 165 -9.28 20.74 -1.47
N ASP A 166 -10.30 21.29 -0.81
CA ASP A 166 -11.71 20.94 -0.94
C ASP A 166 -12.41 22.05 -1.70
N ASP A 167 -12.91 21.75 -2.89
CA ASP A 167 -13.67 22.67 -3.74
C ASP A 167 -14.80 21.89 -4.41
N ALA A 168 -15.99 21.99 -3.82
CA ALA A 168 -17.13 21.13 -4.13
C ALA A 168 -18.09 21.81 -5.11
N ARG A 169 -18.21 21.27 -6.32
CA ARG A 169 -19.16 21.73 -7.32
C ARG A 169 -20.64 21.53 -6.91
N ILE A 170 -20.90 20.52 -6.11
CA ILE A 170 -22.23 20.15 -5.57
C ILE A 170 -22.10 19.83 -4.09
N PRO A 171 -23.18 19.93 -3.29
CA PRO A 171 -23.13 19.52 -1.89
C PRO A 171 -22.91 18.01 -1.72
N ASP A 172 -22.31 17.64 -0.61
CA ASP A 172 -22.20 16.25 -0.17
C ASP A 172 -23.53 15.73 0.39
N ASN A 173 -23.57 14.46 0.85
CA ASN A 173 -24.78 13.84 1.41
C ASN A 173 -25.31 14.53 2.69
N ALA A 174 -24.51 15.36 3.36
CA ALA A 174 -24.91 16.16 4.52
C ALA A 174 -25.21 17.63 4.16
N GLY A 175 -25.17 17.99 2.87
CA GLY A 175 -25.38 19.35 2.39
C GLY A 175 -24.17 20.27 2.53
N ARG A 176 -22.97 19.77 2.84
CA ARG A 176 -21.74 20.54 2.93
C ARG A 176 -21.17 20.78 1.54
N GLN A 177 -20.78 22.01 1.26
CA GLN A 177 -20.22 22.40 -0.02
C GLN A 177 -19.04 23.35 0.20
N PRO A 178 -17.86 22.86 0.62
CA PRO A 178 -16.68 23.69 0.79
C PRO A 178 -16.21 24.27 -0.54
N VAL A 179 -15.66 25.48 -0.50
CA VAL A 179 -15.08 26.20 -1.64
C VAL A 179 -13.69 26.67 -1.26
N ASP A 180 -12.69 26.28 -2.02
CA ASP A 180 -11.27 26.67 -1.84
C ASP A 180 -10.76 26.50 -0.39
N THR A 181 -11.23 25.46 0.32
CA THR A 181 -10.81 25.22 1.70
C THR A 181 -9.71 24.16 1.77
N ALA A 182 -8.80 24.29 2.73
CA ALA A 182 -7.78 23.28 2.94
C ALA A 182 -8.37 22.02 3.61
N VAL A 183 -8.03 20.83 3.10
CA VAL A 183 -8.33 19.55 3.78
C VAL A 183 -7.69 19.52 5.17
N GLN A 184 -6.45 20.00 5.26
CA GLN A 184 -5.68 20.10 6.49
C GLN A 184 -4.97 21.45 6.56
N LEU A 185 -5.34 22.32 7.51
CA LEU A 185 -4.89 23.72 7.64
C LEU A 185 -3.39 23.76 7.78
N GLN A 186 -2.56 23.12 8.07
CA GLN A 186 -1.09 23.21 8.17
C GLN A 186 -0.39 22.05 7.44
N GLY A 187 -1.15 21.34 6.60
CA GLY A 187 -0.63 20.25 5.82
C GLY A 187 0.15 20.75 4.60
N PRO A 188 1.02 19.93 4.02
CA PRO A 188 1.68 20.24 2.75
C PRO A 188 0.66 20.38 1.62
N THR A 189 1.05 20.99 0.51
CA THR A 189 0.18 21.26 -0.64
C THR A 189 -0.37 19.98 -1.29
N ALA A 190 0.38 18.87 -1.21
CA ALA A 190 -0.02 17.58 -1.81
C ALA A 190 0.74 16.42 -1.17
N TYR A 191 0.16 15.22 -1.31
CA TYR A 191 0.82 13.95 -1.05
C TYR A 191 0.75 13.04 -2.27
N PHE A 192 1.86 12.40 -2.59
CA PHE A 192 1.88 11.32 -3.58
C PHE A 192 1.38 10.01 -2.97
N SER A 193 0.70 9.20 -3.79
CA SER A 193 0.41 7.80 -3.46
C SER A 193 1.69 7.03 -3.15
N THR A 194 1.64 6.14 -2.17
CA THR A 194 2.71 5.18 -1.90
C THR A 194 2.45 3.80 -2.53
N LEU A 195 1.41 3.70 -3.36
CA LEU A 195 1.12 2.51 -4.16
C LEU A 195 2.04 2.45 -5.39
N PRO A 196 2.40 1.25 -5.87
CA PRO A 196 3.15 1.09 -7.12
C PRO A 196 2.22 1.24 -8.33
N ILE A 197 1.72 2.48 -8.55
CA ILE A 197 0.63 2.80 -9.48
C ILE A 197 0.91 2.41 -10.93
N LYS A 198 2.17 2.51 -11.38
CA LYS A 198 2.55 2.13 -12.75
C LYS A 198 2.63 0.61 -12.90
N ALA A 199 3.16 -0.10 -11.90
CA ALA A 199 3.15 -1.55 -11.88
C ALA A 199 1.71 -2.08 -11.84
N MET A 200 0.80 -1.43 -11.09
CA MET A 200 -0.63 -1.76 -11.10
C MET A 200 -1.23 -1.64 -12.50
N VAL A 201 -1.05 -0.50 -13.17
CA VAL A 201 -1.56 -0.27 -14.53
C VAL A 201 -1.00 -1.30 -15.50
N ARG A 202 0.30 -1.58 -15.46
CA ARG A 202 0.92 -2.60 -16.30
C ARG A 202 0.28 -3.99 -16.09
N ASN A 203 0.13 -4.40 -14.84
CA ASN A 203 -0.42 -5.72 -14.52
C ASN A 203 -1.91 -5.82 -14.88
N LEU A 204 -2.70 -4.76 -14.66
CA LEU A 204 -4.09 -4.67 -15.11
C LEU A 204 -4.19 -4.81 -16.63
N SER A 205 -3.36 -4.09 -17.38
CA SER A 205 -3.31 -4.18 -18.84
C SER A 205 -2.92 -5.58 -19.33
N THR A 206 -2.01 -6.25 -18.63
CA THR A 206 -1.64 -7.65 -18.94
C THR A 206 -2.80 -8.62 -18.77
N GLU A 207 -3.69 -8.35 -17.81
CA GLU A 207 -4.94 -9.12 -17.60
C GLU A 207 -6.08 -8.67 -18.53
N GLY A 208 -5.82 -7.76 -19.48
CA GLY A 208 -6.82 -7.24 -20.41
C GLY A 208 -7.83 -6.27 -19.78
N ILE A 209 -7.52 -5.71 -18.62
CA ILE A 209 -8.39 -4.76 -17.91
C ILE A 209 -7.91 -3.34 -18.20
N PRO A 210 -8.78 -2.48 -18.77
CA PRO A 210 -8.44 -1.08 -19.06
C PRO A 210 -8.01 -0.34 -17.79
N ALA A 211 -6.83 0.26 -17.82
CA ALA A 211 -6.29 1.02 -16.71
C ALA A 211 -5.29 2.08 -17.17
N SER A 212 -5.27 3.22 -16.50
CA SER A 212 -4.28 4.29 -16.69
C SER A 212 -3.97 5.00 -15.36
N VAL A 213 -2.81 5.68 -15.31
CA VAL A 213 -2.48 6.51 -14.13
C VAL A 213 -3.23 7.83 -14.22
N SER A 214 -3.96 8.18 -13.16
CA SER A 214 -4.60 9.49 -13.04
C SER A 214 -3.72 10.46 -12.24
N ASN A 215 -3.71 11.72 -12.65
CA ASN A 215 -2.97 12.80 -12.01
C ASN A 215 -3.87 13.71 -11.14
N THR A 216 -5.14 13.39 -10.99
CA THR A 216 -6.06 14.16 -10.13
C THR A 216 -7.24 13.32 -9.66
N ALA A 217 -7.46 13.32 -8.35
CA ALA A 217 -8.67 12.75 -7.74
C ALA A 217 -9.83 13.78 -7.67
N GLY A 218 -9.70 14.92 -8.35
CA GLY A 218 -10.62 16.04 -8.24
C GLY A 218 -10.42 16.84 -6.96
N THR A 219 -11.48 17.50 -6.50
CA THR A 219 -11.50 18.35 -5.30
C THR A 219 -12.72 18.08 -4.41
N PHE A 220 -13.39 16.97 -4.63
CA PHE A 220 -14.54 16.52 -3.86
C PHE A 220 -14.12 15.51 -2.78
N VAL A 221 -15.07 14.77 -2.19
CA VAL A 221 -14.84 13.85 -1.07
C VAL A 221 -13.78 12.78 -1.38
N CYS A 222 -13.60 12.38 -2.65
CA CYS A 222 -12.55 11.45 -3.06
C CYS A 222 -11.15 11.99 -2.78
N ASN A 223 -10.86 13.22 -3.22
CA ASN A 223 -9.60 13.88 -2.93
C ASN A 223 -9.43 14.17 -1.43
N HIS A 224 -10.50 14.60 -0.76
CA HIS A 224 -10.51 14.82 0.69
C HIS A 224 -10.04 13.59 1.45
N VAL A 225 -10.62 12.42 1.16
CA VAL A 225 -10.25 11.13 1.78
C VAL A 225 -8.84 10.71 1.38
N PHE A 226 -8.47 10.87 0.11
CA PHE A 226 -7.13 10.50 -0.36
C PHE A 226 -6.04 11.34 0.31
N TYR A 227 -6.19 12.66 0.31
CA TYR A 227 -5.24 13.54 0.98
C TYR A 227 -5.15 13.23 2.48
N ALA A 228 -6.29 13.11 3.16
CA ALA A 228 -6.34 12.82 4.59
C ALA A 228 -5.72 11.46 4.96
N LEU A 229 -5.92 10.42 4.12
CA LEU A 229 -5.24 9.13 4.26
C LEU A 229 -3.73 9.31 4.23
N MET A 230 -3.22 9.97 3.18
CA MET A 230 -1.77 10.13 3.01
C MET A 230 -1.16 11.00 4.10
N HIS A 231 -1.87 12.04 4.55
CA HIS A 231 -1.48 12.84 5.70
C HIS A 231 -1.40 11.99 6.98
N HIS A 232 -2.41 11.16 7.24
CA HIS A 232 -2.42 10.26 8.39
C HIS A 232 -1.24 9.28 8.36
N LEU A 233 -0.96 8.66 7.22
CA LEU A 233 0.16 7.72 7.07
C LEU A 233 1.52 8.42 7.23
N ALA A 234 1.66 9.65 6.74
CA ALA A 234 2.88 10.45 6.90
C ALA A 234 3.14 10.89 8.36
N GLN A 235 2.07 11.06 9.16
CA GLN A 235 2.18 11.41 10.59
C GLN A 235 2.42 10.18 11.49
N ALA A 236 2.17 8.98 11.00
CA ALA A 236 2.32 7.72 11.76
C ALA A 236 3.78 7.32 11.99
N THR A 237 4.76 8.17 11.64
CA THR A 237 6.13 8.03 12.11
C THR A 237 6.16 8.12 13.63
N THR A 238 6.85 7.19 14.29
CA THR A 238 6.86 6.97 15.74
C THR A 238 7.06 8.24 16.56
N LYS A 239 6.44 8.29 17.74
CA LYS A 239 6.72 9.28 18.81
C LYS A 239 8.20 9.38 19.18
N ASP A 240 9.02 8.41 18.81
CA ASP A 240 10.46 8.32 19.10
C ASP A 240 11.35 8.56 17.87
N GLY A 241 10.79 9.04 16.75
CA GLY A 241 11.53 9.30 15.50
C GLY A 241 12.12 8.03 14.83
N ARG A 242 11.70 6.85 15.27
CA ARG A 242 12.07 5.57 14.65
C ARG A 242 10.96 5.13 13.71
N PRO A 243 11.26 4.69 12.48
CA PRO A 243 10.24 4.11 11.61
C PRO A 243 9.57 2.93 12.35
N GLN A 244 8.25 2.93 12.46
CA GLN A 244 7.56 1.71 12.89
C GLN A 244 7.88 0.59 11.90
N ALA A 245 8.03 -0.62 12.39
CA ALA A 245 8.55 -1.77 11.65
C ALA A 245 7.77 -2.13 10.37
N ARG A 246 6.63 -1.50 10.10
CA ARG A 246 5.89 -1.51 8.84
C ARG A 246 5.09 -0.21 8.69
N GLU A 247 5.64 0.72 7.94
CA GLU A 247 4.85 1.85 7.45
C GLU A 247 3.75 1.28 6.54
N ALA A 248 2.49 1.52 6.90
CA ALA A 248 1.37 1.17 6.04
C ALA A 248 1.48 1.99 4.74
N ARG A 249 1.33 1.32 3.60
CA ARG A 249 1.24 2.00 2.30
C ARG A 249 -0.21 2.31 1.99
N GLY A 250 -0.45 3.35 1.22
CA GLY A 250 -1.81 3.69 0.86
C GLY A 250 -1.92 4.55 -0.38
N GLY A 251 -3.16 4.68 -0.85
CA GLY A 251 -3.51 5.50 -1.99
C GLY A 251 -4.99 5.37 -2.33
N PHE A 252 -5.33 5.90 -3.48
CA PHE A 252 -6.69 5.97 -3.98
C PHE A 252 -6.79 5.41 -5.39
N ILE A 253 -7.88 4.69 -5.68
CA ILE A 253 -8.15 4.15 -7.01
C ILE A 253 -9.59 4.52 -7.38
N HIS A 254 -9.78 5.18 -8.51
CA HIS A 254 -11.10 5.36 -9.08
C HIS A 254 -11.49 4.17 -9.95
N VAL A 255 -12.76 3.79 -9.85
CA VAL A 255 -13.39 2.76 -10.67
C VAL A 255 -14.49 3.37 -11.53
N PRO A 256 -14.78 2.81 -12.72
CA PRO A 256 -15.90 3.23 -13.56
C PRO A 256 -17.26 2.98 -12.91
N ALA A 257 -18.30 3.55 -13.52
CA ALA A 257 -19.67 3.19 -13.17
C ALA A 257 -19.95 1.70 -13.43
N LEU A 258 -20.90 1.13 -12.70
CA LEU A 258 -21.47 -0.17 -13.04
C LEU A 258 -22.51 0.00 -14.17
N PRO A 259 -22.78 -1.04 -14.98
CA PRO A 259 -23.78 -0.99 -16.05
C PRO A 259 -25.17 -0.54 -15.56
N GLU A 260 -25.57 -0.97 -14.34
CA GLU A 260 -26.84 -0.60 -13.73
C GLU A 260 -26.94 0.90 -13.42
N LEU A 261 -25.81 1.51 -13.07
CA LEU A 261 -25.72 2.95 -12.85
C LEU A 261 -25.69 3.71 -14.20
N ALA A 262 -24.86 3.25 -15.13
CA ALA A 262 -24.75 3.86 -16.46
C ALA A 262 -26.08 3.84 -17.23
N ALA A 263 -26.92 2.82 -17.04
CA ALA A 263 -28.25 2.75 -17.63
C ALA A 263 -29.18 3.91 -17.19
N ARG A 264 -28.89 4.55 -16.06
CA ARG A 264 -29.63 5.72 -15.56
C ARG A 264 -29.07 7.06 -16.08
N HIS A 265 -27.82 7.04 -16.56
CA HIS A 265 -27.09 8.23 -17.01
C HIS A 265 -26.62 8.05 -18.47
N PRO A 266 -27.42 8.48 -19.47
CA PRO A 266 -27.09 8.29 -20.88
C PRO A 266 -25.69 8.81 -21.24
N GLY A 267 -24.90 7.98 -21.91
CA GLY A 267 -23.53 8.32 -22.31
C GLY A 267 -22.44 8.06 -21.25
N MET A 268 -22.81 7.60 -20.05
CA MET A 268 -21.84 7.25 -19.02
C MET A 268 -21.14 5.92 -19.37
N PRO A 269 -19.80 5.88 -19.46
CA PRO A 269 -19.08 4.62 -19.65
C PRO A 269 -19.20 3.74 -18.40
N SER A 270 -19.14 2.43 -18.59
CA SER A 270 -19.27 1.48 -17.49
C SER A 270 -18.33 0.28 -17.61
N MET A 271 -18.06 -0.36 -16.48
CA MET A 271 -17.32 -1.62 -16.39
C MET A 271 -18.09 -2.57 -15.48
N ALA A 272 -18.26 -3.82 -15.89
CA ALA A 272 -18.96 -4.83 -15.09
C ALA A 272 -18.29 -5.04 -13.71
N LEU A 273 -19.10 -5.29 -12.68
CA LEU A 273 -18.62 -5.50 -11.31
C LEU A 273 -17.54 -6.59 -11.24
N ALA A 274 -17.74 -7.72 -11.93
CA ALA A 274 -16.79 -8.82 -11.94
C ALA A 274 -15.41 -8.40 -12.48
N THR A 275 -15.38 -7.54 -13.52
CA THR A 275 -14.14 -7.00 -14.08
C THR A 275 -13.46 -6.04 -13.11
N GLN A 276 -14.22 -5.17 -12.45
CA GLN A 276 -13.69 -4.26 -11.43
C GLN A 276 -13.13 -5.04 -10.24
N VAL A 277 -13.85 -6.06 -9.74
CA VAL A 277 -13.39 -6.94 -8.65
C VAL A 277 -12.09 -7.63 -9.03
N ARG A 278 -12.01 -8.23 -10.24
CA ARG A 278 -10.76 -8.83 -10.72
C ARG A 278 -9.64 -7.81 -10.83
N GLY A 279 -9.93 -6.62 -11.30
CA GLY A 279 -8.96 -5.53 -11.37
C GLY A 279 -8.42 -5.13 -10.01
N LEU A 280 -9.26 -5.04 -8.99
CA LEU A 280 -8.81 -4.73 -7.63
C LEU A 280 -8.03 -5.88 -7.00
N GLN A 281 -8.33 -7.14 -7.31
CA GLN A 281 -7.50 -8.28 -6.91
C GLN A 281 -6.08 -8.12 -7.45
N VAL A 282 -5.94 -7.87 -8.77
CA VAL A 282 -4.63 -7.63 -9.42
C VAL A 282 -3.90 -6.43 -8.80
N ALA A 283 -4.60 -5.33 -8.55
CA ALA A 283 -4.02 -4.13 -7.95
C ALA A 283 -3.52 -4.39 -6.51
N ILE A 284 -4.30 -5.09 -5.68
CA ILE A 284 -3.94 -5.44 -4.31
C ILE A 284 -2.72 -6.38 -4.31
N GLU A 285 -2.75 -7.46 -5.10
CA GLU A 285 -1.63 -8.41 -5.21
C GLU A 285 -0.36 -7.72 -5.71
N THR A 286 -0.49 -6.78 -6.67
CA THR A 286 0.64 -5.96 -7.13
C THR A 286 1.20 -5.11 -6.01
N ALA A 287 0.34 -4.43 -5.25
CA ALA A 287 0.78 -3.59 -4.12
C ALA A 287 1.48 -4.39 -3.03
N LEU A 288 1.05 -5.62 -2.79
CA LEU A 288 1.66 -6.49 -1.78
C LEU A 288 3.02 -7.06 -2.24
N SER A 289 3.18 -7.29 -3.56
CA SER A 289 4.37 -7.92 -4.14
C SER A 289 5.46 -6.93 -4.53
N VAL A 290 5.07 -5.72 -4.97
CA VAL A 290 5.98 -4.68 -5.50
C VAL A 290 6.23 -3.63 -4.43
N ALA A 291 7.46 -3.51 -3.96
CA ALA A 291 7.85 -2.51 -2.97
C ALA A 291 8.09 -1.14 -3.61
N ASP A 292 8.90 -1.10 -4.65
CA ASP A 292 9.24 0.11 -5.40
C ASP A 292 8.57 0.08 -6.77
N ASP A 293 7.94 1.20 -7.16
CA ASP A 293 7.23 1.28 -8.44
C ASP A 293 8.19 1.22 -9.64
N VAL A 294 7.69 0.73 -10.75
CA VAL A 294 8.46 0.63 -12.00
C VAL A 294 8.69 2.01 -12.63
N ARG A 295 9.85 2.17 -13.30
CA ARG A 295 10.18 3.40 -14.03
C ARG A 295 9.77 3.25 -15.50
N GLU A 296 8.50 3.46 -15.74
CA GLU A 296 7.89 3.40 -17.07
C GLU A 296 7.16 4.70 -17.39
N VAL A 297 6.91 4.96 -18.68
CA VAL A 297 6.05 6.08 -19.09
C VAL A 297 4.63 5.82 -18.59
N GLY A 298 4.05 6.78 -17.90
CA GLY A 298 2.70 6.67 -17.32
C GLY A 298 2.14 8.07 -17.06
N GLY A 299 2.43 9.01 -17.96
CA GLY A 299 1.90 10.36 -17.94
C GLY A 299 0.67 10.47 -18.84
N ALA A 300 -0.20 11.44 -18.56
CA ALA A 300 -1.28 11.86 -19.45
C ALA A 300 -0.80 13.02 -20.33
N LEU A 301 -1.30 13.08 -21.57
CA LEU A 301 -1.00 14.20 -22.48
C LEU A 301 -2.00 15.37 -22.32
N HIS A 302 -3.15 15.11 -21.63
CA HIS A 302 -4.23 16.09 -21.38
C HIS A 302 -5.10 15.62 -20.22
#